data_c43b08735dfd98fd571a8f287edb932f
#
_entry.id   c43b08735dfd98fd571a8f287edb932f
#
_cell.length_a   1.000
_cell.length_b   1.000
_cell.length_c   1.000
_cell.angle_alpha   90.00
_cell.angle_beta   90.00
_cell.angle_gamma   90.00
#
_symmetry.space_group_name_H-M   'P 1'
#
loop_
_entity.id
_entity.type
_entity.pdbx_description
1 polymer ?
#
loop_
_entity_poly.entity_id
_entity_poly.type
_entity_poly.pdbx_seq_one_letter_code
_entity_poly.pdbx_strand_id
1 'polypeptide(L)'
;PRPSWANQNAQQRKASARSIIAAWESANGGVRSLRIAMPRGTGSRILFARIRSDLAAIGLEVERVTYAQDADLVLVDRVADISSPGWYLDQMSCRATPVCSAQADRLLDEARGALTREERIRLWGEAERELIATRNFIPIANPVRWSLVRDGLLGFAQNPRGWHPLQYLGREPT
;
A
#
# COMPACT_ATOMS: atom_id res chain seq x y z
N PRO A 1 -8.87 12.34 8.40
CA PRO A 1 -8.17 12.92 9.55
C PRO A 1 -6.66 12.69 9.36
N ARG A 2 -5.86 13.73 9.58
CA ARG A 2 -4.41 13.57 9.53
C ARG A 2 -3.98 12.72 10.73
N PRO A 3 -3.02 11.79 10.58
CA PRO A 3 -2.48 11.03 11.70
C PRO A 3 -1.89 11.96 12.77
N SER A 4 -1.88 11.54 14.03
CA SER A 4 -1.36 12.32 15.16
C SER A 4 0.11 12.75 14.98
N TRP A 5 0.88 12.02 14.18
CA TRP A 5 2.29 12.31 13.85
C TRP A 5 2.47 13.25 12.64
N ALA A 6 1.38 13.66 11.97
CA ALA A 6 1.47 14.47 10.74
C ALA A 6 2.15 15.83 10.94
N ASN A 7 2.07 16.38 12.15
CA ASN A 7 2.71 17.66 12.51
C ASN A 7 4.14 17.48 13.05
N GLN A 8 4.64 16.26 13.17
CA GLN A 8 5.98 15.97 13.63
C GLN A 8 6.97 15.98 12.47
N ASN A 9 8.17 16.52 12.69
CA ASN A 9 9.27 16.36 11.76
C ASN A 9 9.84 14.91 11.80
N ALA A 10 10.72 14.57 10.86
CA ALA A 10 11.27 13.22 10.74
C ALA A 10 12.01 12.75 12.02
N GLN A 11 12.73 13.65 12.68
CA GLN A 11 13.46 13.32 13.91
C GLN A 11 12.52 13.05 15.09
N GLN A 12 11.50 13.87 15.25
CA GLN A 12 10.45 13.67 16.27
C GLN A 12 9.70 12.35 16.05
N ARG A 13 9.33 12.01 14.80
CA ARG A 13 8.69 10.73 14.48
C ARG A 13 9.58 9.55 14.82
N LYS A 14 10.88 9.61 14.51
CA LYS A 14 11.83 8.55 14.88
C LYS A 14 11.97 8.41 16.39
N ALA A 15 12.04 9.50 17.13
CA ALA A 15 12.14 9.47 18.58
C ALA A 15 10.86 8.84 19.21
N SER A 16 9.70 9.26 18.78
CA SER A 16 8.41 8.68 19.21
C SER A 16 8.32 7.18 18.88
N ALA A 17 8.75 6.77 17.69
CA ALA A 17 8.75 5.37 17.30
C ALA A 17 9.68 4.52 18.16
N ARG A 18 10.90 4.99 18.42
CA ARG A 18 11.85 4.32 19.34
C ARG A 18 11.27 4.14 20.74
N SER A 19 10.62 5.16 21.27
CA SER A 19 9.98 5.08 22.59
C SER A 19 8.88 4.02 22.65
N ILE A 20 8.06 3.93 21.59
CA ILE A 20 6.99 2.93 21.47
C ILE A 20 7.59 1.52 21.42
N ILE A 21 8.65 1.33 20.61
CA ILE A 21 9.31 0.04 20.46
C ILE A 21 9.95 -0.39 21.78
N ALA A 22 10.69 0.51 22.44
CA ALA A 22 11.32 0.21 23.74
C ALA A 22 10.29 -0.16 24.82
N ALA A 23 9.14 0.52 24.85
CA ALA A 23 8.06 0.18 25.77
C ALA A 23 7.46 -1.20 25.44
N TRP A 24 7.30 -1.52 24.16
CA TRP A 24 6.80 -2.82 23.71
C TRP A 24 7.79 -3.95 24.04
N GLU A 25 9.10 -3.75 23.79
CA GLU A 25 10.17 -4.69 24.14
C GLU A 25 10.17 -5.01 25.62
N SER A 26 10.11 -3.98 26.46
CA SER A 26 10.08 -4.14 27.91
C SER A 26 8.88 -4.96 28.38
N ALA A 27 7.73 -4.83 27.71
CA ALA A 27 6.50 -5.54 28.06
C ALA A 27 6.45 -6.99 27.53
N ASN A 28 7.19 -7.30 26.44
CA ASN A 28 7.06 -8.57 25.69
C ASN A 28 8.36 -9.40 25.64
N GLY A 29 9.43 -8.98 26.32
CA GLY A 29 10.66 -9.78 26.44
C GLY A 29 11.58 -9.75 25.22
N GLY A 30 11.54 -8.69 24.44
CA GLY A 30 12.41 -8.44 23.29
C GLY A 30 11.67 -8.26 21.95
N VAL A 31 12.35 -7.65 20.99
CA VAL A 31 11.81 -7.47 19.63
C VAL A 31 12.10 -8.69 18.78
N ARG A 32 11.08 -9.23 18.13
CA ARG A 32 11.26 -10.18 17.04
C ARG A 32 11.75 -9.44 15.80
N SER A 33 12.67 -10.05 15.05
CA SER A 33 12.94 -9.62 13.69
C SER A 33 11.66 -9.74 12.86
N LEU A 34 11.23 -8.65 12.21
CA LEU A 34 10.05 -8.67 11.35
C LEU A 34 10.39 -9.28 10.00
N ARG A 35 9.55 -10.20 9.53
CA ARG A 35 9.69 -10.85 8.23
C ARG A 35 8.78 -10.16 7.21
N ILE A 36 9.40 -9.64 6.14
CA ILE A 36 8.69 -8.92 5.08
C ILE A 36 8.73 -9.76 3.80
N ALA A 37 7.56 -10.25 3.36
CA ALA A 37 7.44 -10.94 2.10
C ALA A 37 7.45 -9.95 0.93
N MET A 38 8.37 -10.15 0.00
CA MET A 38 8.56 -9.28 -1.15
C MET A 38 8.90 -10.08 -2.42
N PRO A 39 8.54 -9.57 -3.62
CA PRO A 39 8.88 -10.25 -4.86
C PRO A 39 10.39 -10.24 -5.09
N ARG A 40 10.85 -11.17 -5.93
CA ARG A 40 12.25 -11.16 -6.40
C ARG A 40 12.44 -10.01 -7.39
N GLY A 41 13.64 -9.45 -7.46
CA GLY A 41 13.99 -8.41 -8.43
C GLY A 41 14.82 -7.28 -7.84
N THR A 42 15.41 -6.46 -8.71
CA THR A 42 16.30 -5.37 -8.33
C THR A 42 15.55 -4.25 -7.61
N GLY A 43 14.40 -3.82 -8.13
CA GLY A 43 13.60 -2.77 -7.50
C GLY A 43 13.14 -3.15 -6.08
N SER A 44 12.73 -4.41 -5.90
CA SER A 44 12.34 -4.93 -4.60
C SER A 44 13.52 -4.98 -3.61
N ARG A 45 14.74 -5.28 -4.08
CA ARG A 45 15.95 -5.23 -3.22
C ARG A 45 16.27 -3.81 -2.77
N ILE A 46 16.16 -2.84 -3.66
CA ILE A 46 16.39 -1.42 -3.35
C ILE A 46 15.36 -0.93 -2.34
N LEU A 47 14.08 -1.23 -2.57
CA LEU A 47 13.00 -0.87 -1.65
C LEU A 47 13.22 -1.51 -0.27
N PHE A 48 13.56 -2.80 -0.23
CA PHE A 48 13.84 -3.50 1.02
C PHE A 48 15.02 -2.88 1.78
N ALA A 49 16.12 -2.54 1.09
CA ALA A 49 17.27 -1.91 1.72
C ALA A 49 16.88 -0.57 2.38
N ARG A 50 16.01 0.19 1.74
CA ARG A 50 15.49 1.44 2.30
C ARG A 50 14.61 1.20 3.52
N ILE A 51 13.63 0.28 3.44
CA ILE A 51 12.78 -0.10 4.56
C ILE A 51 13.62 -0.59 5.74
N ARG A 52 14.59 -1.48 5.48
CA ARG A 52 15.51 -1.98 6.50
C ARG A 52 16.27 -0.86 7.21
N SER A 53 16.80 0.10 6.45
CA SER A 53 17.51 1.25 7.00
C SER A 53 16.62 2.11 7.89
N ASP A 54 15.38 2.39 7.45
CA ASP A 54 14.45 3.21 8.20
C ASP A 54 13.94 2.51 9.47
N LEU A 55 13.69 1.19 9.42
CA LEU A 55 13.27 0.40 10.58
C LEU A 55 14.42 0.17 11.57
N ALA A 56 15.64 -0.09 11.09
CA ALA A 56 16.83 -0.17 11.95
C ALA A 56 17.08 1.15 12.70
N ALA A 57 16.79 2.30 12.07
CA ALA A 57 16.92 3.61 12.70
C ALA A 57 15.96 3.82 13.89
N ILE A 58 14.97 2.97 14.07
CA ILE A 58 14.03 2.98 15.21
C ILE A 58 14.16 1.75 16.11
N GLY A 59 15.15 0.86 15.87
CA GLY A 59 15.43 -0.29 16.71
C GLY A 59 14.79 -1.60 16.25
N LEU A 60 14.18 -1.64 15.05
CA LEU A 60 13.59 -2.85 14.51
C LEU A 60 14.51 -3.54 13.49
N GLU A 61 14.76 -4.83 13.70
CA GLU A 61 15.39 -5.67 12.69
C GLU A 61 14.36 -6.24 11.74
N VAL A 62 14.74 -6.36 10.47
CA VAL A 62 13.86 -6.92 9.43
C VAL A 62 14.59 -7.90 8.55
N GLU A 63 13.89 -8.97 8.18
CA GLU A 63 14.32 -9.97 7.24
C GLU A 63 13.42 -9.95 6.00
N ARG A 64 14.01 -10.10 4.81
CA ARG A 64 13.27 -10.26 3.57
C ARG A 64 13.04 -11.73 3.29
N VAL A 65 11.77 -12.10 3.11
CA VAL A 65 11.34 -13.44 2.74
C VAL A 65 10.60 -13.44 1.41
N THR A 66 10.32 -14.61 0.86
CA THR A 66 9.47 -14.78 -0.32
C THR A 66 8.01 -14.95 0.06
N TYR A 67 7.08 -14.79 -0.89
CA TYR A 67 5.64 -14.98 -0.65
C TYR A 67 5.24 -16.42 -0.27
N ALA A 68 6.14 -17.39 -0.47
CA ALA A 68 5.91 -18.79 -0.06
C ALA A 68 6.28 -19.06 1.41
N GLN A 69 6.79 -18.09 2.12
CA GLN A 69 7.22 -18.20 3.52
C GLN A 69 6.29 -17.37 4.41
N ASP A 70 6.18 -17.78 5.66
CA ASP A 70 5.46 -16.99 6.67
C ASP A 70 6.12 -15.62 6.83
N ALA A 71 5.28 -14.58 6.91
CA ALA A 71 5.72 -13.21 7.02
C ALA A 71 4.78 -12.40 7.90
N ASP A 72 5.35 -11.42 8.62
CA ASP A 72 4.59 -10.47 9.44
C ASP A 72 3.98 -9.37 8.56
N LEU A 73 4.67 -9.01 7.48
CA LEU A 73 4.26 -8.00 6.51
C LEU A 73 4.41 -8.54 5.08
N VAL A 74 3.49 -8.15 4.21
CA VAL A 74 3.49 -8.54 2.80
C VAL A 74 3.49 -7.28 1.94
N LEU A 75 4.47 -7.14 1.04
CA LEU A 75 4.43 -6.06 0.04
C LEU A 75 3.37 -6.36 -1.00
N VAL A 76 2.41 -5.46 -1.14
CA VAL A 76 1.36 -5.53 -2.14
C VAL A 76 1.54 -4.41 -3.16
N ASP A 77 1.70 -4.75 -4.44
CA ASP A 77 1.67 -3.82 -5.57
C ASP A 77 0.46 -4.18 -6.44
N ARG A 78 -0.48 -3.27 -6.58
CA ARG A 78 -1.69 -3.49 -7.37
C ARG A 78 -2.01 -2.28 -8.24
N VAL A 79 -2.47 -2.55 -9.44
CA VAL A 79 -3.06 -1.55 -10.33
C VAL A 79 -4.57 -1.65 -10.21
N ALA A 80 -5.23 -0.54 -9.94
CA ALA A 80 -6.68 -0.50 -9.88
C ALA A 80 -7.30 -0.70 -11.27
N ASP A 81 -8.25 -1.62 -11.37
CA ASP A 81 -9.00 -1.85 -12.61
C ASP A 81 -9.92 -0.67 -12.93
N ILE A 82 -10.36 0.04 -11.89
CA ILE A 82 -11.20 1.23 -11.99
C ILE A 82 -10.64 2.36 -11.11
N SER A 83 -10.80 3.60 -11.56
CA SER A 83 -10.39 4.79 -10.80
C SER A 83 -11.47 5.12 -9.75
N SER A 84 -11.56 4.32 -8.71
CA SER A 84 -12.54 4.50 -7.63
C SER A 84 -11.87 4.31 -6.26
N PRO A 85 -12.08 5.22 -5.30
CA PRO A 85 -11.65 5.01 -3.92
C PRO A 85 -12.17 3.68 -3.34
N GLY A 86 -13.41 3.31 -3.64
CA GLY A 86 -14.01 2.06 -3.17
C GLY A 86 -13.22 0.82 -3.58
N TRP A 87 -12.61 0.81 -4.78
CA TRP A 87 -11.78 -0.30 -5.22
C TRP A 87 -10.57 -0.51 -4.29
N TYR A 88 -9.90 0.58 -3.90
CA TYR A 88 -8.75 0.50 -2.98
C TYR A 88 -9.16 0.08 -1.58
N LEU A 89 -10.28 0.61 -1.07
CA LEU A 89 -10.77 0.29 0.26
C LEU A 89 -11.25 -1.17 0.34
N ASP A 90 -11.84 -1.70 -0.71
CA ASP A 90 -12.26 -3.12 -0.80
C ASP A 90 -11.07 -4.10 -0.68
N GLN A 91 -9.86 -3.69 -1.07
CA GLN A 91 -8.66 -4.52 -0.89
C GLN A 91 -8.30 -4.74 0.59
N MET A 92 -8.85 -3.95 1.49
CA MET A 92 -8.64 -4.02 2.94
C MET A 92 -9.89 -4.50 3.70
N SER A 93 -10.91 -4.97 2.99
CA SER A 93 -12.13 -5.53 3.57
C SER A 93 -11.88 -6.86 4.28
N CYS A 94 -12.78 -7.29 5.15
CA CYS A 94 -12.71 -8.58 5.83
C CYS A 94 -12.77 -9.79 4.89
N ARG A 95 -13.15 -9.57 3.64
CA ARG A 95 -13.07 -10.58 2.57
C ARG A 95 -11.65 -10.73 1.99
N ALA A 96 -10.84 -9.67 2.08
CA ALA A 96 -9.52 -9.61 1.46
C ALA A 96 -8.37 -9.79 2.46
N THR A 97 -8.57 -9.49 3.74
CA THR A 97 -7.53 -9.54 4.77
C THR A 97 -8.10 -9.98 6.13
N PRO A 98 -7.34 -10.79 6.91
CA PRO A 98 -7.78 -11.23 8.24
C PRO A 98 -7.81 -10.09 9.27
N VAL A 99 -6.98 -9.05 9.10
CA VAL A 99 -7.00 -7.86 9.96
C VAL A 99 -7.86 -6.82 9.28
N CYS A 100 -9.09 -6.66 9.73
CA CYS A 100 -10.09 -5.85 9.04
C CYS A 100 -11.05 -5.14 10.02
N SER A 101 -11.97 -4.34 9.50
CA SER A 101 -13.05 -3.69 10.24
C SER A 101 -14.41 -4.03 9.64
N ALA A 102 -15.23 -4.77 10.37
CA ALA A 102 -16.61 -5.03 9.97
C ALA A 102 -17.45 -3.74 9.84
N GLN A 103 -17.10 -2.69 10.58
CA GLN A 103 -17.72 -1.38 10.44
C GLN A 103 -17.35 -0.74 9.10
N ALA A 104 -16.08 -0.83 8.70
CA ALA A 104 -15.65 -0.34 7.38
C ALA A 104 -16.37 -1.10 6.25
N ASP A 105 -16.53 -2.42 6.36
CA ASP A 105 -17.26 -3.21 5.36
C ASP A 105 -18.71 -2.77 5.22
N ARG A 106 -19.41 -2.50 6.33
CA ARG A 106 -20.77 -1.94 6.29
C ARG A 106 -20.83 -0.60 5.56
N LEU A 107 -19.91 0.31 5.89
CA LEU A 107 -19.85 1.63 5.25
C LEU A 107 -19.54 1.52 3.75
N LEU A 108 -18.72 0.55 3.33
CA LEU A 108 -18.45 0.28 1.92
C LEU A 108 -19.68 -0.27 1.20
N ASP A 109 -20.45 -1.14 1.85
CA ASP A 109 -21.71 -1.66 1.29
C ASP A 109 -22.77 -0.54 1.18
N GLU A 110 -22.90 0.31 2.18
CA GLU A 110 -23.75 1.50 2.13
C GLU A 110 -23.34 2.45 1.02
N ALA A 111 -22.02 2.68 0.83
CA ALA A 111 -21.49 3.53 -0.24
C ALA A 111 -21.83 3.00 -1.64
N ARG A 112 -21.91 1.68 -1.82
CA ARG A 112 -22.35 1.07 -3.10
C ARG A 112 -23.81 1.35 -3.40
N GLY A 113 -24.66 1.41 -2.36
CA GLY A 113 -26.09 1.73 -2.47
C GLY A 113 -26.40 3.23 -2.48
N ALA A 114 -25.42 4.10 -2.24
CA ALA A 114 -25.65 5.55 -2.12
C ALA A 114 -26.15 6.15 -3.44
N LEU A 115 -27.23 6.90 -3.37
CA LEU A 115 -27.90 7.51 -4.53
C LEU A 115 -27.16 8.77 -5.04
N THR A 116 -26.45 9.48 -4.15
CA THR A 116 -25.71 10.68 -4.51
C THR A 116 -24.20 10.46 -4.43
N ARG A 117 -23.46 11.25 -5.20
CA ARG A 117 -22.00 11.24 -5.17
C ARG A 117 -21.46 11.72 -3.83
N GLU A 118 -22.07 12.74 -3.27
CA GLU A 118 -21.70 13.37 -2.01
C GLU A 118 -21.80 12.38 -0.86
N GLU A 119 -22.91 11.66 -0.78
CA GLU A 119 -23.14 10.61 0.20
C GLU A 119 -22.13 9.49 0.07
N ARG A 120 -21.84 9.03 -1.15
CA ARG A 120 -20.84 8.00 -1.42
C ARG A 120 -19.44 8.42 -0.99
N ILE A 121 -19.04 9.67 -1.26
CA ILE A 121 -17.74 10.21 -0.83
C ILE A 121 -17.65 10.27 0.70
N ARG A 122 -18.71 10.68 1.36
CA ARG A 122 -18.79 10.73 2.82
C ARG A 122 -18.57 9.33 3.42
N LEU A 123 -19.32 8.34 2.94
CA LEU A 123 -19.23 6.95 3.41
C LEU A 123 -17.85 6.33 3.14
N TRP A 124 -17.24 6.57 1.99
CA TRP A 124 -15.86 6.15 1.73
C TRP A 124 -14.87 6.78 2.71
N GLY A 125 -15.03 8.08 3.01
CA GLY A 125 -14.17 8.76 3.98
C GLY A 125 -14.34 8.22 5.41
N GLU A 126 -15.52 7.75 5.79
CA GLU A 126 -15.77 7.09 7.06
C GLU A 126 -15.18 5.68 7.08
N ALA A 127 -15.36 4.90 6.00
CA ALA A 127 -14.76 3.58 5.86
C ALA A 127 -13.22 3.65 5.91
N GLU A 128 -12.61 4.63 5.23
CA GLU A 128 -11.16 4.84 5.27
C GLU A 128 -10.66 5.11 6.70
N ARG A 129 -11.38 5.91 7.49
CA ARG A 129 -11.02 6.17 8.89
C ARG A 129 -11.02 4.89 9.73
N GLU A 130 -12.03 4.06 9.57
CA GLU A 130 -12.14 2.77 10.24
C GLU A 130 -11.00 1.83 9.83
N LEU A 131 -10.68 1.75 8.54
CA LEU A 131 -9.58 0.94 8.02
C LEU A 131 -8.21 1.42 8.53
N ILE A 132 -7.97 2.73 8.54
CA ILE A 132 -6.73 3.31 9.10
C ILE A 132 -6.58 2.96 10.59
N ALA A 133 -7.68 2.92 11.34
CA ALA A 133 -7.66 2.58 12.76
C ALA A 133 -7.23 1.11 13.01
N THR A 134 -7.47 0.20 12.08
CA THR A 134 -7.00 -1.20 12.19
C THR A 134 -5.50 -1.36 12.06
N ARG A 135 -4.81 -0.38 11.45
CA ARG A 135 -3.36 -0.44 11.13
C ARG A 135 -2.95 -1.67 10.31
N ASN A 136 -3.86 -2.21 9.52
CA ASN A 136 -3.64 -3.41 8.72
C ASN A 136 -2.82 -3.17 7.45
N PHE A 137 -2.51 -1.91 7.13
CA PHE A 137 -1.68 -1.55 5.98
C PHE A 137 -0.82 -0.32 6.26
N ILE A 138 0.31 -0.26 5.57
CA ILE A 138 1.24 0.87 5.57
C ILE A 138 1.38 1.34 4.13
N PRO A 139 0.82 2.51 3.75
CA PRO A 139 1.00 3.03 2.40
C PRO A 139 2.45 3.45 2.20
N ILE A 140 3.09 2.95 1.15
CA ILE A 140 4.50 3.23 0.85
C ILE A 140 4.61 4.30 -0.23
N ALA A 141 4.05 4.05 -1.41
CA ALA A 141 4.14 4.94 -2.55
C ALA A 141 3.07 4.62 -3.59
N ASN A 142 2.81 5.61 -4.45
CA ASN A 142 2.14 5.40 -5.72
C ASN A 142 3.22 5.38 -6.82
N PRO A 143 3.59 4.19 -7.34
CA PRO A 143 4.70 4.07 -8.29
C PRO A 143 4.34 4.72 -9.63
N VAL A 144 5.28 5.48 -10.19
CA VAL A 144 5.18 5.95 -11.57
C VAL A 144 5.49 4.78 -12.50
N ARG A 145 4.55 4.43 -13.36
CA ARG A 145 4.78 3.45 -14.43
C ARG A 145 5.26 4.16 -15.69
N TRP A 146 6.22 3.59 -16.35
CA TRP A 146 6.79 4.12 -17.57
C TRP A 146 6.99 3.00 -18.59
N SER A 147 7.01 3.36 -19.86
CA SER A 147 7.28 2.45 -20.97
C SER A 147 8.35 3.04 -21.86
N LEU A 148 9.28 2.22 -22.30
CA LEU A 148 10.21 2.56 -23.35
C LEU A 148 9.58 2.14 -24.68
N VAL A 149 9.32 3.10 -25.55
CA VAL A 149 8.63 2.87 -26.81
C VAL A 149 9.62 3.13 -27.95
N ARG A 150 9.73 2.18 -28.87
CA ARG A 150 10.58 2.29 -30.05
C ARG A 150 9.96 3.27 -31.03
N ASP A 151 10.79 4.06 -31.72
CA ASP A 151 10.36 4.91 -32.82
C ASP A 151 9.67 4.08 -33.92
N GLY A 152 8.63 4.66 -34.53
CA GLY A 152 7.83 3.99 -35.56
C GLY A 152 6.82 2.96 -35.03
N LEU A 153 6.64 2.84 -33.71
CA LEU A 153 5.54 2.06 -33.13
C LEU A 153 4.24 2.89 -33.15
N LEU A 154 3.27 2.44 -33.94
CA LEU A 154 1.94 3.03 -34.01
C LEU A 154 1.02 2.45 -32.93
N GLY A 155 -0.03 3.19 -32.56
CA GLY A 155 -1.07 2.75 -31.65
C GLY A 155 -0.71 2.76 -30.16
N PHE A 156 0.52 3.15 -29.82
CA PHE A 156 0.87 3.37 -28.41
C PHE A 156 0.28 4.69 -27.93
N ALA A 157 -0.54 4.63 -26.88
CA ALA A 157 -1.11 5.80 -26.24
C ALA A 157 -0.85 5.76 -24.74
N GLN A 158 -0.37 6.87 -24.20
CA GLN A 158 -0.20 7.01 -22.75
C GLN A 158 -1.57 6.96 -22.07
N ASN A 159 -1.70 6.16 -21.02
CA ASN A 159 -2.92 6.07 -20.24
C ASN A 159 -2.62 5.81 -18.76
N PRO A 160 -3.53 6.22 -17.84
CA PRO A 160 -3.31 6.13 -16.39
C PRO A 160 -3.14 4.70 -15.86
N ARG A 161 -3.58 3.70 -16.62
CA ARG A 161 -3.54 2.29 -16.21
C ARG A 161 -2.30 1.56 -16.73
N GLY A 162 -1.54 2.16 -17.65
CA GLY A 162 -0.41 1.52 -18.32
C GLY A 162 -0.85 0.32 -19.18
N TRP A 163 -2.06 0.35 -19.71
CA TRP A 163 -2.63 -0.74 -20.52
C TRP A 163 -2.37 -0.47 -22.00
N HIS A 164 -1.65 -1.36 -22.64
CA HIS A 164 -1.30 -1.25 -24.05
C HIS A 164 -1.65 -2.58 -24.75
N PRO A 165 -2.94 -2.78 -25.11
CA PRO A 165 -3.37 -4.00 -25.79
C PRO A 165 -2.63 -4.18 -27.11
N LEU A 166 -1.97 -5.33 -27.29
CA LEU A 166 -1.08 -5.59 -28.43
C LEU A 166 -1.79 -5.51 -29.79
N GLN A 167 -3.10 -5.76 -29.85
CA GLN A 167 -3.90 -5.68 -31.08
C GLN A 167 -3.97 -4.28 -31.69
N TYR A 168 -3.69 -3.24 -30.91
CA TYR A 168 -3.68 -1.86 -31.39
C TYR A 168 -2.30 -1.35 -31.77
N LEU A 169 -1.25 -2.15 -31.51
CA LEU A 169 0.12 -1.78 -31.83
C LEU A 169 0.44 -2.21 -33.25
N GLY A 170 1.02 -1.32 -34.05
CA GLY A 170 1.44 -1.56 -35.41
C GLY A 170 2.82 -0.96 -35.69
N ARG A 171 3.34 -1.23 -36.87
CA ARG A 171 4.54 -0.59 -37.41
C ARG A 171 4.17 0.28 -38.59
N GLU A 172 4.90 1.39 -38.75
CA GLU A 172 4.85 2.12 -40.00
C GLU A 172 5.32 1.20 -41.15
N PRO A 173 4.62 1.18 -42.30
CA PRO A 173 5.11 0.49 -43.48
C PRO A 173 6.47 1.09 -43.89
N THR A 174 7.46 0.21 -44.05
CA THR A 174 8.78 0.59 -44.61
C THR A 174 8.69 0.81 -46.11
#